data_0a9d209b49a80a25735012ecb54439d2
#
_entry.id   0a9d209b49a80a25735012ecb54439d2
#
_cell.length_a   1.000
_cell.length_b   1.000
_cell.length_c   1.000
_cell.angle_alpha   90.00
_cell.angle_beta   90.00
_cell.angle_gamma   90.00
#
_symmetry.space_group_name_H-M   'P 1'
#
loop_
_entity.id
_entity.type
_entity.pdbx_description
1 polymer ?
#
loop_
_entity_poly.entity_id
_entity_poly.type
_entity_poly.pdbx_seq_one_letter_code
_entity_poly.pdbx_strand_id
1 'polypeptide(L)'
;VALHGGELSFPFRRYQIGKVYRGERAQRGRFREFYQADIDVIGDGKLDITNEAEIPSIIYQTFTRLGLKRFQIRVNNRKILNGFYAMLGLTEQSGAIMRTVDKLDKIGPGKVRALLLEDCGLTEDQAAEILKFIAITGSNADVLAALEGYAGRHELFDQGLSELKTVTAYLADFGVPEENFAVDLTIARGLDYYTGTVYETTLLDHP
;
A
#
# COMPACT_ATOMS: atom_id res chain seq x y z
N VAL A 1 -23.64 -3.98 -8.98
CA VAL A 1 -23.63 -2.51 -9.03
C VAL A 1 -24.05 -2.04 -10.41
N ALA A 2 -23.37 -2.42 -11.51
CA ALA A 2 -23.65 -1.91 -12.85
C ALA A 2 -25.12 -2.07 -13.30
N LEU A 3 -25.76 -3.21 -13.00
CA LEU A 3 -27.15 -3.49 -13.38
C LEU A 3 -28.18 -2.75 -12.51
N HIS A 4 -27.84 -2.41 -11.28
CA HIS A 4 -28.76 -1.87 -10.27
C HIS A 4 -28.28 -0.57 -9.65
N GLY A 5 -27.39 0.18 -10.34
CA GLY A 5 -26.80 1.41 -9.81
C GLY A 5 -27.83 2.46 -9.39
N GLY A 6 -28.95 2.57 -10.13
CA GLY A 6 -30.03 3.49 -9.79
C GLY A 6 -30.86 3.11 -8.56
N GLU A 7 -30.71 1.90 -8.04
CA GLU A 7 -31.41 1.38 -6.85
C GLU A 7 -30.53 1.44 -5.59
N LEU A 8 -29.23 1.78 -5.73
CA LEU A 8 -28.26 1.77 -4.66
C LEU A 8 -28.00 3.17 -4.12
N SER A 9 -27.78 3.26 -2.82
CA SER A 9 -27.28 4.47 -2.16
C SER A 9 -25.75 4.44 -2.09
N PHE A 10 -25.10 5.54 -2.45
CA PHE A 10 -23.64 5.68 -2.41
C PHE A 10 -23.19 6.59 -1.25
N PRO A 11 -22.02 6.33 -0.63
CA PRO A 11 -21.11 5.22 -0.90
C PRO A 11 -21.72 3.87 -0.55
N PHE A 12 -21.67 2.93 -1.48
CA PHE A 12 -22.20 1.58 -1.30
C PHE A 12 -21.17 0.66 -0.68
N ARG A 13 -21.46 0.15 0.51
CA ARG A 13 -20.61 -0.79 1.24
C ARG A 13 -21.11 -2.20 1.05
N ARG A 14 -20.20 -3.10 0.66
CA ARG A 14 -20.48 -4.52 0.53
C ARG A 14 -19.40 -5.38 1.12
N TYR A 15 -19.73 -6.60 1.46
CA TYR A 15 -18.77 -7.65 1.71
C TYR A 15 -19.16 -8.93 0.95
N GLN A 16 -18.18 -9.78 0.71
CA GLN A 16 -18.40 -11.10 0.12
C GLN A 16 -17.43 -12.09 0.76
N ILE A 17 -17.97 -13.26 1.15
CA ILE A 17 -17.15 -14.38 1.63
C ILE A 17 -17.50 -15.58 0.77
N GLY A 18 -16.52 -16.12 0.06
CA GLY A 18 -16.77 -17.22 -0.88
C GLY A 18 -15.50 -17.78 -1.51
N LYS A 19 -15.68 -18.81 -2.28
CA LYS A 19 -14.60 -19.40 -3.06
C LYS A 19 -14.21 -18.49 -4.23
N VAL A 20 -12.90 -18.36 -4.41
CA VAL A 20 -12.29 -17.67 -5.55
C VAL A 20 -11.27 -18.59 -6.22
N TYR A 21 -11.02 -18.31 -7.50
CA TYR A 21 -10.16 -19.13 -8.36
C TYR A 21 -9.09 -18.26 -9.01
N ARG A 22 -7.82 -18.70 -8.93
CA ARG A 22 -6.69 -18.05 -9.59
C ARG A 22 -5.89 -19.03 -10.41
N GLY A 23 -5.57 -18.66 -11.65
CA GLY A 23 -4.79 -19.49 -12.59
C GLY A 23 -3.30 -19.59 -12.28
N GLU A 24 -2.85 -19.08 -11.14
CA GLU A 24 -1.44 -19.10 -10.73
C GLU A 24 -0.91 -20.52 -10.52
N ARG A 25 0.41 -20.67 -10.61
CA ARG A 25 1.07 -21.94 -10.28
C ARG A 25 0.85 -22.27 -8.80
N ALA A 26 0.25 -23.42 -8.54
CA ALA A 26 0.05 -23.90 -7.17
C ALA A 26 1.40 -24.14 -6.49
N GLN A 27 1.54 -23.65 -5.25
CA GLN A 27 2.71 -23.82 -4.40
C GLN A 27 2.29 -23.78 -2.92
N ARG A 28 3.21 -24.06 -1.99
CA ARG A 28 2.92 -24.08 -0.57
C ARG A 28 2.30 -22.73 -0.15
N GLY A 29 1.10 -22.78 0.47
CA GLY A 29 0.36 -21.58 0.90
C GLY A 29 -0.37 -20.84 -0.23
N ARG A 30 -0.28 -21.29 -1.51
CA ARG A 30 -1.01 -20.72 -2.65
C ARG A 30 -1.76 -21.80 -3.40
N PHE A 31 -3.08 -21.76 -3.29
CA PHE A 31 -3.99 -22.70 -3.95
C PHE A 31 -4.68 -22.00 -5.13
N ARG A 32 -5.12 -22.79 -6.11
CA ARG A 32 -5.92 -22.28 -7.23
C ARG A 32 -7.38 -22.02 -6.85
N GLU A 33 -7.89 -22.72 -5.85
CA GLU A 33 -9.19 -22.51 -5.23
C GLU A 33 -8.96 -22.21 -3.74
N PHE A 34 -9.53 -21.12 -3.23
CA PHE A 34 -9.46 -20.77 -1.82
C PHE A 34 -10.65 -19.86 -1.43
N TYR A 35 -10.87 -19.68 -0.14
CA TYR A 35 -11.86 -18.72 0.36
C TYR A 35 -11.24 -17.34 0.46
N GLN A 36 -11.99 -16.34 0.00
CA GLN A 36 -11.65 -14.93 0.14
C GLN A 36 -12.79 -14.23 0.88
N ALA A 37 -12.43 -13.34 1.80
CA ALA A 37 -13.35 -12.41 2.45
C ALA A 37 -12.99 -11.01 1.94
N ASP A 38 -13.88 -10.43 1.15
CA ASP A 38 -13.71 -9.11 0.55
C ASP A 38 -14.64 -8.10 1.20
N ILE A 39 -14.14 -6.88 1.35
CA ILE A 39 -14.94 -5.71 1.67
C ILE A 39 -14.64 -4.62 0.64
N ASP A 40 -15.69 -3.96 0.16
CA ASP A 40 -15.57 -2.87 -0.79
C ASP A 40 -16.43 -1.67 -0.36
N VAL A 41 -15.92 -0.49 -0.59
CA VAL A 41 -16.68 0.75 -0.54
C VAL A 41 -16.66 1.38 -1.93
N ILE A 42 -17.81 1.50 -2.53
CA ILE A 42 -17.97 1.97 -3.91
C ILE A 42 -18.60 3.36 -3.89
N GLY A 43 -17.89 4.34 -4.44
CA GLY A 43 -18.40 5.69 -4.63
C GLY A 43 -19.07 5.88 -5.99
N ASP A 44 -19.88 6.92 -6.12
CA ASP A 44 -20.40 7.41 -7.39
C ASP A 44 -19.73 8.74 -7.73
N GLY A 45 -18.80 8.71 -8.68
CA GLY A 45 -17.97 9.83 -9.10
C GLY A 45 -16.92 10.29 -8.07
N LYS A 46 -17.24 10.28 -6.79
CA LYS A 46 -16.36 10.71 -5.69
C LYS A 46 -16.44 9.74 -4.52
N LEU A 47 -15.31 9.45 -3.91
CA LEU A 47 -15.21 8.71 -2.67
C LEU A 47 -14.37 9.51 -1.68
N ASP A 48 -14.90 9.74 -0.48
CA ASP A 48 -14.19 10.46 0.57
C ASP A 48 -13.00 9.66 1.09
N ILE A 49 -11.89 10.35 1.41
CA ILE A 49 -10.65 9.72 1.85
C ILE A 49 -10.79 8.99 3.21
N THR A 50 -11.79 9.33 4.01
CA THR A 50 -12.09 8.60 5.26
C THR A 50 -12.35 7.11 5.01
N ASN A 51 -12.87 6.75 3.82
CA ASN A 51 -13.08 5.36 3.45
C ASN A 51 -11.76 4.58 3.31
N GLU A 52 -10.66 5.25 3.00
CA GLU A 52 -9.34 4.61 2.95
C GLU A 52 -8.84 4.23 4.36
N ALA A 53 -9.24 4.93 5.41
CA ALA A 53 -8.95 4.56 6.79
C ALA A 53 -10.00 3.60 7.39
N GLU A 54 -11.24 3.63 6.89
CA GLU A 54 -12.30 2.71 7.30
C GLU A 54 -11.91 1.26 7.05
N ILE A 55 -11.36 0.93 5.87
CA ILE A 55 -10.99 -0.44 5.49
C ILE A 55 -9.96 -1.05 6.46
N PRO A 56 -8.79 -0.44 6.74
CA PRO A 56 -7.86 -1.02 7.70
C PRO A 56 -8.40 -1.04 9.12
N SER A 57 -9.31 -0.15 9.51
CA SER A 57 -9.99 -0.24 10.80
C SER A 57 -10.88 -1.49 10.91
N ILE A 58 -11.55 -1.85 9.81
CA ILE A 58 -12.32 -3.11 9.73
C ILE A 58 -11.38 -4.31 9.80
N ILE A 59 -10.23 -4.28 9.14
CA ILE A 59 -9.20 -5.33 9.23
C ILE A 59 -8.74 -5.48 10.69
N TYR A 60 -8.40 -4.39 11.36
CA TYR A 60 -8.00 -4.39 12.76
C TYR A 60 -9.07 -5.03 13.67
N GLN A 61 -10.32 -4.58 13.55
CA GLN A 61 -11.44 -5.12 14.33
C GLN A 61 -11.68 -6.60 14.05
N THR A 62 -11.62 -7.00 12.77
CA THR A 62 -11.83 -8.38 12.35
C THR A 62 -10.76 -9.29 12.92
N PHE A 63 -9.49 -8.93 12.79
CA PHE A 63 -8.37 -9.72 13.29
C PHE A 63 -8.38 -9.82 14.81
N THR A 64 -8.70 -8.74 15.50
CA THR A 64 -8.85 -8.72 16.96
C THR A 64 -9.98 -9.65 17.41
N ARG A 65 -11.14 -9.62 16.75
CA ARG A 65 -12.28 -10.51 17.05
C ARG A 65 -11.97 -11.98 16.75
N LEU A 66 -11.13 -12.27 15.77
CA LEU A 66 -10.64 -13.61 15.47
C LEU A 66 -9.57 -14.09 16.45
N GLY A 67 -9.16 -13.26 17.42
CA GLY A 67 -8.17 -13.61 18.44
C GLY A 67 -6.72 -13.48 17.97
N LEU A 68 -6.47 -12.89 16.81
CA LEU A 68 -5.10 -12.55 16.38
C LEU A 68 -4.58 -11.40 17.24
N LYS A 69 -3.47 -11.61 17.94
CA LYS A 69 -2.97 -10.65 18.93
C LYS A 69 -1.83 -9.79 18.40
N ARG A 70 -1.01 -10.33 17.50
CA ARG A 70 0.18 -9.67 16.98
C ARG A 70 0.14 -9.61 15.48
N PHE A 71 -0.27 -8.45 14.97
CA PHE A 71 -0.27 -8.13 13.54
C PHE A 71 -0.03 -6.63 13.35
N GLN A 72 0.49 -6.27 12.20
CA GLN A 72 0.74 -4.89 11.82
C GLN A 72 0.17 -4.63 10.42
N ILE A 73 -0.61 -3.58 10.31
CA ILE A 73 -1.14 -3.06 9.05
C ILE A 73 -0.12 -2.06 8.52
N ARG A 74 0.61 -2.43 7.49
CA ARG A 74 1.58 -1.56 6.81
C ARG A 74 0.82 -0.71 5.80
N VAL A 75 1.10 0.59 5.74
CA VAL A 75 0.41 1.56 4.89
C VAL A 75 1.40 2.37 4.07
N ASN A 76 1.08 2.59 2.80
CA ASN A 76 1.78 3.50 1.90
C ASN A 76 0.79 4.19 0.96
N ASN A 77 1.24 5.18 0.20
CA ASN A 77 0.46 5.81 -0.85
C ASN A 77 1.23 5.77 -2.18
N ARG A 78 0.57 5.27 -3.22
CA ARG A 78 1.17 5.13 -4.56
C ARG A 78 1.62 6.46 -5.18
N LYS A 79 0.94 7.56 -4.84
CA LYS A 79 1.28 8.89 -5.32
C LYS A 79 2.62 9.36 -4.77
N ILE A 80 2.97 8.97 -3.53
CA ILE A 80 4.28 9.25 -2.93
C ILE A 80 5.39 8.59 -3.76
N LEU A 81 5.25 7.28 -4.05
CA LEU A 81 6.24 6.55 -4.84
C LEU A 81 6.35 7.12 -6.26
N ASN A 82 5.22 7.29 -6.96
CA ASN A 82 5.21 7.84 -8.30
C ASN A 82 5.76 9.27 -8.36
N GLY A 83 5.40 10.12 -7.41
CA GLY A 83 5.91 11.49 -7.31
C GLY A 83 7.41 11.52 -7.04
N PHE A 84 7.91 10.64 -6.17
CA PHE A 84 9.34 10.51 -5.91
C PHE A 84 10.11 10.04 -7.16
N TYR A 85 9.60 9.04 -7.87
CA TYR A 85 10.24 8.60 -9.12
C TYR A 85 10.21 9.68 -10.22
N ALA A 86 9.13 10.48 -10.28
CA ALA A 86 9.05 11.62 -11.19
C ALA A 86 10.09 12.70 -10.86
N MET A 87 10.38 12.96 -9.57
CA MET A 87 11.48 13.87 -9.17
C MET A 87 12.85 13.43 -9.69
N LEU A 88 13.04 12.11 -9.87
CA LEU A 88 14.27 11.52 -10.41
C LEU A 88 14.26 11.42 -11.95
N GLY A 89 13.18 11.87 -12.61
CA GLY A 89 13.01 11.75 -14.07
C GLY A 89 12.64 10.32 -14.52
N LEU A 90 12.07 9.49 -13.63
CA LEU A 90 11.82 8.06 -13.82
C LEU A 90 10.34 7.71 -13.94
N THR A 91 9.51 8.63 -14.45
CA THR A 91 8.05 8.43 -14.55
C THR A 91 7.68 7.19 -15.38
N GLU A 92 8.35 7.00 -16.52
CA GLU A 92 8.07 5.85 -17.41
C GLU A 92 8.53 4.52 -16.81
N GLN A 93 9.60 4.52 -16.02
CA GLN A 93 10.14 3.35 -15.37
C GLN A 93 9.43 3.01 -14.04
N SER A 94 8.54 3.87 -13.53
CA SER A 94 7.94 3.74 -12.20
C SER A 94 7.32 2.37 -11.94
N GLY A 95 6.61 1.79 -12.91
CA GLY A 95 6.03 0.45 -12.81
C GLY A 95 7.07 -0.66 -12.69
N ALA A 96 8.18 -0.58 -13.43
CA ALA A 96 9.28 -1.55 -13.35
C ALA A 96 10.03 -1.43 -12.02
N ILE A 97 10.29 -0.21 -11.57
CA ILE A 97 10.92 0.08 -10.28
C ILE A 97 10.08 -0.50 -9.14
N MET A 98 8.78 -0.23 -9.10
CA MET A 98 7.89 -0.76 -8.06
C MET A 98 7.87 -2.28 -8.03
N ARG A 99 7.81 -2.96 -9.21
CA ARG A 99 7.91 -4.44 -9.29
C ARG A 99 9.23 -4.97 -8.74
N THR A 100 10.28 -4.22 -8.85
CA THR A 100 11.61 -4.58 -8.34
C THR A 100 11.71 -4.35 -6.85
N VAL A 101 11.21 -3.21 -6.36
CA VAL A 101 11.13 -2.86 -4.93
C VAL A 101 10.24 -3.85 -4.15
N ASP A 102 9.11 -4.29 -4.71
CA ASP A 102 8.22 -5.30 -4.09
C ASP A 102 8.93 -6.65 -3.78
N LYS A 103 10.10 -6.88 -4.36
CA LYS A 103 10.91 -8.07 -4.08
C LYS A 103 11.89 -7.86 -2.90
N LEU A 104 11.98 -6.65 -2.34
CA LEU A 104 13.00 -6.27 -1.36
C LEU A 104 13.08 -7.24 -0.18
N ASP A 105 11.94 -7.56 0.44
CA ASP A 105 11.85 -8.46 1.58
C ASP A 105 12.32 -9.90 1.25
N LYS A 106 12.22 -10.30 -0.02
CA LYS A 106 12.55 -11.67 -0.48
C LYS A 106 14.00 -11.84 -0.91
N ILE A 107 14.58 -10.82 -1.57
CA ILE A 107 15.88 -10.96 -2.22
C ILE A 107 16.95 -10.03 -1.66
N GLY A 108 16.57 -9.09 -0.80
CA GLY A 108 17.44 -8.14 -0.14
C GLY A 108 17.89 -6.95 -1.01
N PRO A 109 18.42 -5.87 -0.39
CA PRO A 109 18.72 -4.61 -1.06
C PRO A 109 19.81 -4.73 -2.14
N GLY A 110 20.80 -5.57 -1.95
CA GLY A 110 21.88 -5.76 -2.93
C GLY A 110 21.38 -6.31 -4.27
N LYS A 111 20.48 -7.31 -4.23
CA LYS A 111 19.87 -7.85 -5.45
C LYS A 111 18.86 -6.90 -6.07
N VAL A 112 18.09 -6.17 -5.24
CA VAL A 112 17.19 -5.12 -5.74
C VAL A 112 17.99 -4.05 -6.48
N ARG A 113 19.12 -3.60 -5.93
CA ARG A 113 20.01 -2.63 -6.60
C ARG A 113 20.47 -3.14 -7.97
N ALA A 114 20.96 -4.38 -8.05
CA ALA A 114 21.37 -4.96 -9.34
C ALA A 114 20.22 -4.96 -10.36
N LEU A 115 19.02 -5.37 -9.96
CA LEU A 115 17.85 -5.37 -10.84
C LEU A 115 17.40 -3.96 -11.24
N LEU A 116 17.53 -2.96 -10.36
CA LEU A 116 17.25 -1.56 -10.70
C LEU A 116 18.18 -1.06 -11.81
N LEU A 117 19.46 -1.44 -11.78
CA LEU A 117 20.44 -1.07 -12.80
C LEU A 117 20.22 -1.84 -14.12
N GLU A 118 20.09 -3.17 -14.03
CA GLU A 118 20.06 -4.06 -15.19
C GLU A 118 18.70 -4.09 -15.89
N ASP A 119 17.60 -4.26 -15.12
CA ASP A 119 16.26 -4.47 -15.68
C ASP A 119 15.50 -3.14 -15.87
N CYS A 120 15.74 -2.15 -14.99
CA CYS A 120 15.07 -0.84 -15.08
C CYS A 120 15.91 0.21 -15.81
N GLY A 121 17.19 -0.06 -16.10
CA GLY A 121 18.09 0.83 -16.82
C GLY A 121 18.46 2.10 -16.05
N LEU A 122 18.48 2.04 -14.71
CA LEU A 122 18.79 3.19 -13.86
C LEU A 122 20.30 3.41 -13.74
N THR A 123 20.67 4.65 -13.42
CA THR A 123 22.03 4.96 -13.01
C THR A 123 22.26 4.52 -11.56
N GLU A 124 23.54 4.42 -11.17
CA GLU A 124 23.94 4.11 -9.80
C GLU A 124 23.37 5.10 -8.79
N ASP A 125 23.39 6.40 -9.11
CA ASP A 125 22.87 7.45 -8.22
C ASP A 125 21.35 7.33 -8.06
N GLN A 126 20.61 7.07 -9.15
CA GLN A 126 19.16 6.87 -9.10
C GLN A 126 18.78 5.64 -8.26
N ALA A 127 19.48 4.52 -8.43
CA ALA A 127 19.26 3.31 -7.65
C ALA A 127 19.57 3.53 -6.17
N ALA A 128 20.66 4.26 -5.85
CA ALA A 128 21.02 4.61 -4.49
C ALA A 128 19.96 5.50 -3.81
N GLU A 129 19.47 6.54 -4.52
CA GLU A 129 18.41 7.43 -3.98
C GLU A 129 17.10 6.67 -3.75
N ILE A 130 16.71 5.74 -4.64
CA ILE A 130 15.52 4.91 -4.44
C ILE A 130 15.68 4.03 -3.20
N LEU A 131 16.80 3.33 -3.06
CA LEU A 131 17.05 2.48 -1.90
C LEU A 131 17.10 3.27 -0.59
N LYS A 132 17.70 4.46 -0.60
CA LYS A 132 17.70 5.37 0.53
C LYS A 132 16.29 5.83 0.91
N PHE A 133 15.47 6.16 -0.08
CA PHE A 133 14.09 6.60 0.14
C PHE A 133 13.23 5.49 0.76
N ILE A 134 13.25 4.29 0.18
CA ILE A 134 12.44 3.16 0.70
C ILE A 134 12.97 2.60 2.03
N ALA A 135 14.20 2.93 2.42
CA ALA A 135 14.78 2.58 3.70
C ALA A 135 14.42 3.55 4.84
N ILE A 136 13.66 4.62 4.57
CA ILE A 136 13.15 5.50 5.62
C ILE A 136 12.23 4.69 6.54
N THR A 137 12.60 4.58 7.81
CA THR A 137 11.90 3.81 8.83
C THR A 137 11.92 4.55 10.16
N GLY A 138 11.08 4.14 11.10
CA GLY A 138 10.97 4.74 12.42
C GLY A 138 9.53 4.66 12.93
N SER A 139 9.17 5.52 13.88
CA SER A 139 7.76 5.74 14.22
C SER A 139 7.01 6.34 13.03
N ASN A 140 5.69 6.26 13.03
CA ASN A 140 4.88 6.89 11.96
C ASN A 140 5.18 8.39 11.84
N ALA A 141 5.39 9.07 12.97
CA ALA A 141 5.77 10.48 13.00
C ALA A 141 7.14 10.74 12.36
N ASP A 142 8.14 9.89 12.63
CA ASP A 142 9.49 10.02 12.04
C ASP A 142 9.45 9.83 10.52
N VAL A 143 8.72 8.83 10.04
CA VAL A 143 8.59 8.58 8.59
C VAL A 143 7.87 9.74 7.91
N LEU A 144 6.75 10.23 8.46
CA LEU A 144 6.03 11.38 7.91
C LEU A 144 6.88 12.65 7.91
N ALA A 145 7.65 12.91 8.98
CA ALA A 145 8.58 14.04 9.05
C ALA A 145 9.70 13.94 8.00
N ALA A 146 10.24 12.72 7.78
CA ALA A 146 11.24 12.50 6.73
C ALA A 146 10.66 12.76 5.33
N LEU A 147 9.41 12.35 5.08
CA LEU A 147 8.72 12.61 3.81
C LEU A 147 8.47 14.11 3.58
N GLU A 148 8.24 14.90 4.63
CA GLU A 148 8.12 16.35 4.51
C GLU A 148 9.37 17.02 3.93
N GLY A 149 10.55 16.45 4.12
CA GLY A 149 11.79 16.90 3.49
C GLY A 149 11.79 16.86 1.96
N TYR A 150 10.86 16.14 1.36
CA TYR A 150 10.66 16.05 -0.09
C TYR A 150 9.49 16.91 -0.60
N ALA A 151 8.67 17.47 0.28
CA ALA A 151 7.51 18.28 -0.08
C ALA A 151 7.89 19.53 -0.92
N GLY A 152 6.96 19.97 -1.76
CA GLY A 152 7.13 21.11 -2.66
C GLY A 152 7.96 20.82 -3.91
N ARG A 153 8.42 19.59 -4.11
CA ARG A 153 9.24 19.20 -5.27
C ARG A 153 8.42 18.60 -6.42
N HIS A 154 7.26 18.03 -6.14
CA HIS A 154 6.39 17.44 -7.14
C HIS A 154 4.94 17.35 -6.64
N GLU A 155 3.97 17.85 -7.41
CA GLU A 155 2.55 17.93 -7.02
C GLU A 155 1.97 16.56 -6.62
N LEU A 156 2.26 15.50 -7.39
CA LEU A 156 1.76 14.16 -7.10
C LEU A 156 2.29 13.62 -5.76
N PHE A 157 3.55 13.93 -5.42
CA PHE A 157 4.14 13.57 -4.13
C PHE A 157 3.42 14.29 -2.99
N ASP A 158 3.22 15.60 -3.14
CA ASP A 158 2.57 16.44 -2.12
C ASP A 158 1.13 16.00 -1.88
N GLN A 159 0.41 15.64 -2.95
CA GLN A 159 -0.92 15.06 -2.83
C GLN A 159 -0.89 13.72 -2.06
N GLY A 160 0.01 12.81 -2.42
CA GLY A 160 0.16 11.52 -1.72
C GLY A 160 0.53 11.67 -0.26
N LEU A 161 1.42 12.61 0.06
CA LEU A 161 1.81 12.92 1.45
C LEU A 161 0.64 13.47 2.27
N SER A 162 -0.14 14.39 1.69
CA SER A 162 -1.35 14.93 2.32
C SER A 162 -2.38 13.84 2.59
N GLU A 163 -2.62 12.96 1.62
CA GLU A 163 -3.52 11.82 1.76
C GLU A 163 -3.04 10.85 2.84
N LEU A 164 -1.75 10.49 2.84
CA LEU A 164 -1.18 9.57 3.83
C LEU A 164 -1.29 10.12 5.26
N LYS A 165 -1.01 11.41 5.46
CA LYS A 165 -1.20 12.09 6.75
C LYS A 165 -2.65 12.05 7.21
N THR A 166 -3.57 12.32 6.31
CA THR A 166 -5.01 12.28 6.60
C THR A 166 -5.45 10.87 6.99
N VAL A 167 -5.03 9.86 6.23
CA VAL A 167 -5.38 8.46 6.50
C VAL A 167 -4.80 7.99 7.83
N THR A 168 -3.54 8.30 8.14
CA THR A 168 -2.93 7.91 9.42
C THR A 168 -3.61 8.59 10.62
N ALA A 169 -4.03 9.85 10.49
CA ALA A 169 -4.82 10.53 11.52
C ALA A 169 -6.18 9.84 11.73
N TYR A 170 -6.91 9.54 10.67
CA TYR A 170 -8.18 8.83 10.75
C TYR A 170 -8.05 7.41 11.30
N LEU A 171 -6.94 6.70 11.07
CA LEU A 171 -6.70 5.39 11.69
C LEU A 171 -6.73 5.48 13.22
N ALA A 172 -6.09 6.51 13.78
CA ALA A 172 -6.12 6.78 15.22
C ALA A 172 -7.55 7.12 15.68
N ASP A 173 -8.26 7.97 14.95
CA ASP A 173 -9.66 8.35 15.26
C ASP A 173 -10.61 7.14 15.20
N PHE A 174 -10.39 6.19 14.30
CA PHE A 174 -11.11 4.92 14.22
C PHE A 174 -10.67 3.90 15.29
N GLY A 175 -9.76 4.26 16.17
CA GLY A 175 -9.33 3.44 17.30
C GLY A 175 -8.37 2.32 16.94
N VAL A 176 -7.63 2.42 15.83
CA VAL A 176 -6.53 1.52 15.52
C VAL A 176 -5.31 1.95 16.33
N PRO A 177 -4.80 1.12 17.25
CA PRO A 177 -3.62 1.47 18.04
C PRO A 177 -2.37 1.65 17.16
N GLU A 178 -1.49 2.56 17.56
CA GLU A 178 -0.29 2.89 16.77
C GLU A 178 0.64 1.68 16.57
N GLU A 179 0.69 0.77 17.52
CA GLU A 179 1.45 -0.48 17.38
C GLU A 179 0.90 -1.43 16.31
N ASN A 180 -0.36 -1.25 15.87
CA ASN A 180 -1.01 -2.09 14.88
C ASN A 180 -0.97 -1.53 13.46
N PHE A 181 -0.42 -0.32 13.24
CA PHE A 181 -0.17 0.18 11.89
C PHE A 181 1.19 0.86 11.77
N ALA A 182 1.78 0.81 10.59
CA ALA A 182 3.05 1.46 10.29
C ALA A 182 3.09 2.02 8.87
N VAL A 183 3.60 3.23 8.73
CA VAL A 183 3.93 3.78 7.41
C VAL A 183 5.17 3.06 6.89
N ASP A 184 5.06 2.45 5.70
CA ASP A 184 6.10 1.62 5.13
C ASP A 184 6.23 1.82 3.62
N LEU A 185 7.31 2.49 3.22
CA LEU A 185 7.55 2.88 1.84
C LEU A 185 7.95 1.71 0.93
N THR A 186 8.22 0.53 1.49
CA THR A 186 8.55 -0.67 0.71
C THR A 186 7.31 -1.32 0.09
N ILE A 187 6.09 -0.97 0.56
CA ILE A 187 4.86 -1.50 0.00
C ILE A 187 4.59 -0.84 -1.36
N ALA A 188 4.76 -1.61 -2.42
CA ALA A 188 4.55 -1.19 -3.80
C ALA A 188 3.53 -2.04 -4.56
N ARG A 189 2.69 -2.79 -3.86
CA ARG A 189 1.75 -3.78 -4.43
C ARG A 189 0.64 -3.19 -5.29
N GLY A 190 0.02 -4.05 -6.10
CA GLY A 190 -1.15 -3.71 -6.91
C GLY A 190 -0.84 -2.78 -8.08
N LEU A 191 0.27 -3.02 -8.75
CA LEU A 191 0.98 -2.16 -9.71
C LEU A 191 0.12 -1.36 -10.71
N ASP A 192 -0.89 -1.96 -11.29
CA ASP A 192 -1.72 -1.31 -12.30
C ASP A 192 -3.19 -1.14 -11.82
N TYR A 193 -3.47 -1.51 -10.58
CA TYR A 193 -4.82 -1.52 -10.04
C TYR A 193 -5.07 -0.41 -9.01
N TYR A 194 -4.16 -0.22 -8.07
CA TYR A 194 -4.29 0.80 -7.02
C TYR A 194 -3.71 2.14 -7.46
N THR A 195 -4.38 3.24 -7.10
CA THR A 195 -3.99 4.61 -7.47
C THR A 195 -3.64 5.49 -6.27
N GLY A 196 -4.10 5.14 -5.08
CA GLY A 196 -3.93 5.89 -3.83
C GLY A 196 -3.25 5.07 -2.75
N THR A 197 -3.89 5.03 -1.58
CA THR A 197 -3.38 4.31 -0.40
C THR A 197 -3.38 2.80 -0.63
N VAL A 198 -2.34 2.14 -0.17
CA VAL A 198 -2.16 0.68 -0.24
C VAL A 198 -1.83 0.12 1.13
N TYR A 199 -2.32 -1.09 1.41
CA TYR A 199 -2.17 -1.76 2.69
C TYR A 199 -1.65 -3.18 2.52
N GLU A 200 -0.86 -3.62 3.49
CA GLU A 200 -0.49 -5.01 3.66
C GLU A 200 -0.47 -5.35 5.14
N THR A 201 -1.14 -6.42 5.54
CA THR A 201 -1.14 -6.85 6.94
C THR A 201 -0.21 -8.04 7.11
N THR A 202 0.74 -7.90 8.04
CA THR A 202 1.68 -8.96 8.42
C THR A 202 1.27 -9.52 9.77
N LEU A 203 1.17 -10.85 9.87
CA LEU A 203 0.98 -11.55 11.13
C LEU A 203 2.35 -11.77 11.77
N LEU A 204 2.59 -11.14 12.91
CA LEU A 204 3.92 -11.15 13.55
C LEU A 204 4.22 -12.46 14.29
N ASP A 205 3.18 -13.23 14.64
CA ASP A 205 3.31 -14.54 15.28
C ASP A 205 3.34 -15.72 14.28
N HIS A 206 3.11 -15.44 12.99
CA HIS A 206 3.01 -16.44 11.93
C HIS A 206 3.77 -15.95 10.68
N PRO A 207 5.10 -15.86 10.74
CA PRO A 207 5.93 -15.38 9.63
C PRO A 207 5.94 -16.34 8.41
#